data_f1cebea5695b0733851ed649f15a9aaf
#
_entry.id   f1cebea5695b0733851ed649f15a9aaf
#
_cell.length_a   1.000
_cell.length_b   1.000
_cell.length_c   1.000
_cell.angle_alpha   90.00
_cell.angle_beta   90.00
_cell.angle_gamma   90.00
#
_symmetry.space_group_name_H-M   'P 1'
#
loop_
_entity.id
_entity.type
_entity.pdbx_description
1 polymer ?
#
loop_
_entity_poly.entity_id
_entity_poly.type
_entity_poly.pdbx_seq_one_letter_code
_entity_poly.pdbx_strand_id
1 'polypeptide(L)'
;MRRCVWLVAFVAPIAVAALKADDSDRLLTIDHYVRVTSTVPAIAGQPAQLYVRERVLAGGALRSSSFGDRVVLFVHGAGTPAEVAFDVSYQDYSWMAFLARAGFDVFSVDMTGYGRSTRPAPMNDPCNLAKDRQAGFVPAPCAPSYAHTLTSIASDWNDVEAAVNYVRALRHVERVSLVAWSRGGPRAGGYAAQHPEKVRRLIVLAPAYDRSAAANAAEQTLGDGVPMNTQSRQDFDANWDRQVGCTDQYERAASNAVWTDMLASDPVGATWGPGVRRAPEMTGTWTPAMAKKLAVPFLMVSGAHDKQVAPDRVRELYADIASSEKVFVDLACSSHNAMWERNHLLLFRASLEWLTQGTVNGTKTGMLKLGYDAPRATQ
;
A
#
# COMPACT_ATOMS: atom_id res chain seq x y z
N MET A 1 91.70 9.78 7.97
CA MET A 1 90.77 8.79 7.40
C MET A 1 89.40 9.02 7.98
N ARG A 2 88.51 9.67 7.23
CA ARG A 2 87.10 9.95 7.64
C ARG A 2 86.24 8.86 6.99
N ARG A 3 85.57 8.03 7.78
CA ARG A 3 84.60 7.04 7.30
C ARG A 3 83.25 7.72 7.13
N CYS A 4 82.71 7.81 5.88
CA CYS A 4 81.32 8.15 5.62
C CYS A 4 80.44 6.94 5.86
N VAL A 5 79.46 7.09 6.77
CA VAL A 5 78.39 6.10 7.01
C VAL A 5 77.20 6.55 6.17
N TRP A 6 76.78 5.73 5.21
CA TRP A 6 75.57 5.94 4.44
C TRP A 6 74.41 5.28 5.18
N LEU A 7 73.44 6.10 5.62
CA LEU A 7 72.16 5.65 6.13
C LEU A 7 71.25 5.41 4.94
N VAL A 8 70.91 4.14 4.67
CA VAL A 8 69.86 3.79 3.72
C VAL A 8 68.52 3.76 4.46
N ALA A 9 67.65 4.75 4.18
CA ALA A 9 66.29 4.77 4.69
C ALA A 9 65.41 3.84 3.84
N PHE A 10 64.94 2.74 4.42
CA PHE A 10 63.90 1.91 3.83
C PHE A 10 62.53 2.59 4.00
N VAL A 11 61.97 3.12 2.92
CA VAL A 11 60.58 3.55 2.88
C VAL A 11 59.73 2.33 2.49
N ALA A 12 59.06 1.72 3.46
CA ALA A 12 58.06 0.67 3.19
C ALA A 12 56.82 1.31 2.54
N PRO A 13 56.31 0.81 1.41
CA PRO A 13 55.04 1.28 0.85
C PRO A 13 53.90 0.86 1.77
N ILE A 14 53.19 1.87 2.32
CA ILE A 14 51.92 1.65 3.00
C ILE A 14 50.90 1.32 1.91
N ALA A 15 50.55 0.08 1.73
CA ALA A 15 49.43 -0.34 0.90
C ALA A 15 48.12 0.16 1.58
N VAL A 16 47.58 1.24 1.12
CA VAL A 16 46.21 1.68 1.47
C VAL A 16 45.27 0.69 0.78
N ALA A 17 44.79 -0.30 1.51
CA ALA A 17 43.71 -1.13 1.08
C ALA A 17 42.47 -0.19 1.00
N ALA A 18 42.07 0.20 -0.22
CA ALA A 18 40.80 0.83 -0.44
C ALA A 18 39.71 -0.18 -0.06
N LEU A 19 39.10 0.00 1.11
CA LEU A 19 37.85 -0.67 1.47
C LEU A 19 36.83 -0.24 0.40
N LYS A 20 36.58 -1.10 -0.59
CA LYS A 20 35.42 -0.98 -1.44
C LYS A 20 34.23 -1.21 -0.52
N ALA A 21 33.51 -0.13 -0.18
CA ALA A 21 32.18 -0.27 0.42
C ALA A 21 31.36 -1.11 -0.56
N ASP A 22 30.92 -2.28 -0.11
CA ASP A 22 29.98 -3.09 -0.89
C ASP A 22 28.59 -2.47 -0.71
N ASP A 23 28.19 -1.60 -1.65
CA ASP A 23 26.88 -0.94 -1.67
C ASP A 23 25.76 -1.93 -2.04
N SER A 24 26.00 -3.22 -2.15
CA SER A 24 25.02 -4.23 -2.55
C SER A 24 23.80 -4.28 -1.63
N ASP A 25 24.00 -4.01 -0.33
CA ASP A 25 22.94 -4.01 0.69
C ASP A 25 22.25 -2.66 0.85
N ARG A 26 22.63 -1.65 0.08
CA ARG A 26 21.97 -0.35 0.07
C ARG A 26 20.57 -0.48 -0.49
N LEU A 27 19.59 -0.01 0.26
CA LEU A 27 18.20 0.05 -0.17
C LEU A 27 17.97 1.26 -1.07
N LEU A 28 17.59 1.00 -2.31
CA LEU A 28 17.24 2.04 -3.29
C LEU A 28 15.75 2.37 -3.23
N THR A 29 15.43 3.61 -3.59
CA THR A 29 14.10 4.07 -3.96
C THR A 29 14.15 4.52 -5.39
N ILE A 30 13.28 3.99 -6.26
CA ILE A 30 13.21 4.33 -7.67
C ILE A 30 11.77 4.72 -7.98
N ASP A 31 11.58 5.87 -8.61
CA ASP A 31 10.28 6.40 -8.99
C ASP A 31 10.04 6.14 -10.49
N HIS A 32 8.91 5.51 -10.83
CA HIS A 32 8.48 5.22 -12.18
C HIS A 32 7.18 5.95 -12.48
N TYR A 33 6.97 6.32 -13.74
CA TYR A 33 5.74 6.90 -14.24
C TYR A 33 5.23 6.09 -15.43
N VAL A 34 4.19 5.30 -15.19
CA VAL A 34 3.60 4.41 -16.19
C VAL A 34 2.56 5.19 -16.98
N ARG A 35 2.82 5.39 -18.28
CA ARG A 35 1.87 6.06 -19.17
C ARG A 35 0.71 5.14 -19.50
N VAL A 36 -0.51 5.65 -19.37
CA VAL A 36 -1.75 4.93 -19.66
C VAL A 36 -2.72 5.81 -20.44
N THR A 37 -3.64 5.19 -21.14
CA THR A 37 -4.87 5.86 -21.58
C THR A 37 -5.90 5.66 -20.48
N SER A 38 -6.35 6.74 -19.86
CA SER A 38 -7.22 6.66 -18.69
C SER A 38 -8.59 6.08 -19.04
N THR A 39 -9.11 5.24 -18.16
CA THR A 39 -10.48 4.74 -18.17
C THR A 39 -11.36 5.40 -17.10
N VAL A 40 -10.79 6.30 -16.30
CA VAL A 40 -11.53 7.11 -15.33
C VAL A 40 -12.47 8.05 -16.10
N PRO A 41 -13.80 7.99 -15.85
CA PRO A 41 -14.79 8.67 -16.71
C PRO A 41 -14.55 10.17 -16.91
N ALA A 42 -14.10 10.91 -15.89
CA ALA A 42 -13.79 12.33 -16.00
C ALA A 42 -12.66 12.68 -16.99
N ILE A 43 -11.81 11.71 -17.32
CA ILE A 43 -10.65 11.86 -18.24
C ILE A 43 -10.53 10.63 -19.17
N ALA A 44 -11.63 9.96 -19.46
CA ALA A 44 -11.62 8.76 -20.29
C ALA A 44 -11.03 9.04 -21.69
N GLY A 45 -10.15 8.14 -22.15
CA GLY A 45 -9.45 8.28 -23.43
C GLY A 45 -8.28 9.28 -23.44
N GLN A 46 -8.05 10.02 -22.35
CA GLN A 46 -6.95 10.97 -22.26
C GLN A 46 -5.66 10.29 -21.77
N PRO A 47 -4.49 10.81 -22.17
CA PRO A 47 -3.22 10.39 -21.59
C PRO A 47 -3.17 10.68 -20.08
N ALA A 48 -2.75 9.68 -19.30
CA ALA A 48 -2.55 9.78 -17.87
C ALA A 48 -1.27 9.05 -17.46
N GLN A 49 -0.84 9.26 -16.22
CA GLN A 49 0.33 8.60 -15.64
C GLN A 49 -0.05 8.00 -14.30
N LEU A 50 0.37 6.77 -14.07
CA LEU A 50 0.36 6.13 -12.76
C LEU A 50 1.76 6.23 -12.16
N TYR A 51 1.85 6.71 -10.93
CA TYR A 51 3.08 6.68 -10.17
C TYR A 51 3.29 5.30 -9.56
N VAL A 52 4.47 4.74 -9.79
CA VAL A 52 4.89 3.47 -9.21
C VAL A 52 6.22 3.68 -8.50
N ARG A 53 6.25 3.43 -7.19
CA ARG A 53 7.49 3.45 -6.39
C ARG A 53 8.07 2.05 -6.30
N GLU A 54 9.38 1.94 -6.43
CA GLU A 54 10.13 0.70 -6.22
C GLU A 54 11.08 0.84 -5.03
N ARG A 55 11.14 -0.21 -4.21
CA ARG A 55 12.13 -0.40 -3.14
C ARG A 55 12.87 -1.70 -3.39
N VAL A 56 14.19 -1.62 -3.57
CA VAL A 56 15.01 -2.77 -3.94
C VAL A 56 16.44 -2.64 -3.40
N LEU A 57 17.09 -3.76 -3.09
CA LEU A 57 18.52 -3.74 -2.78
C LEU A 57 19.35 -3.45 -4.04
N ALA A 58 20.35 -2.58 -3.92
CA ALA A 58 21.22 -2.18 -5.03
C ALA A 58 21.88 -3.39 -5.71
N GLY A 59 22.32 -4.38 -4.95
CA GLY A 59 22.88 -5.60 -5.48
C GLY A 59 21.92 -6.40 -6.38
N GLY A 60 20.62 -6.42 -6.05
CA GLY A 60 19.58 -7.01 -6.88
C GLY A 60 19.30 -6.21 -8.16
N ALA A 61 19.10 -4.89 -8.01
CA ALA A 61 18.77 -4.00 -9.13
C ALA A 61 19.88 -3.91 -10.18
N LEU A 62 21.16 -3.87 -9.75
CA LEU A 62 22.32 -3.63 -10.62
C LEU A 62 22.89 -4.89 -11.28
N ARG A 63 22.64 -6.08 -10.71
CA ARG A 63 23.22 -7.33 -11.21
C ARG A 63 22.38 -8.06 -12.25
N SER A 64 21.27 -7.48 -12.72
CA SER A 64 20.33 -8.13 -13.65
C SER A 64 19.89 -9.52 -13.19
N SER A 65 19.88 -9.74 -11.88
CA SER A 65 19.45 -11.02 -11.30
C SER A 65 17.95 -11.19 -11.54
N SER A 66 17.54 -12.37 -11.98
CA SER A 66 16.13 -12.70 -12.02
C SER A 66 15.59 -12.71 -10.58
N PHE A 67 14.64 -11.83 -10.28
CA PHE A 67 13.93 -11.86 -8.99
C PHE A 67 12.99 -13.06 -8.89
N GLY A 68 12.69 -13.72 -10.02
CA GLY A 68 11.81 -14.88 -10.08
C GLY A 68 10.50 -14.62 -9.35
N ASP A 69 10.27 -15.37 -8.29
CA ASP A 69 9.04 -15.29 -7.48
C ASP A 69 9.02 -14.14 -6.46
N ARG A 70 10.06 -13.31 -6.39
CA ARG A 70 10.25 -12.28 -5.37
C ARG A 70 9.89 -10.88 -5.85
N VAL A 71 8.87 -10.77 -6.70
CA VAL A 71 8.34 -9.48 -7.17
C VAL A 71 6.98 -9.24 -6.52
N VAL A 72 6.82 -8.07 -5.89
CA VAL A 72 5.63 -7.71 -5.12
C VAL A 72 5.14 -6.34 -5.56
N LEU A 73 3.81 -6.19 -5.77
CA LEU A 73 3.14 -4.91 -6.01
C LEU A 73 2.15 -4.62 -4.88
N PHE A 74 2.29 -3.46 -4.26
CA PHE A 74 1.38 -2.96 -3.22
C PHE A 74 0.28 -2.10 -3.83
N VAL A 75 -0.97 -2.33 -3.36
CA VAL A 75 -2.20 -1.65 -3.81
C VAL A 75 -2.91 -1.04 -2.61
N HIS A 76 -2.98 0.29 -2.56
CA HIS A 76 -3.49 1.01 -1.39
C HIS A 76 -5.01 0.98 -1.25
N GLY A 77 -5.49 1.36 -0.06
CA GLY A 77 -6.90 1.54 0.29
C GLY A 77 -7.49 2.88 -0.11
N ALA A 78 -8.63 3.23 0.49
CA ALA A 78 -9.21 4.55 0.33
C ALA A 78 -8.42 5.60 1.13
N GLY A 79 -8.32 6.80 0.59
CA GLY A 79 -7.87 7.96 1.34
C GLY A 79 -6.36 8.16 1.45
N THR A 80 -5.54 7.14 1.23
CA THR A 80 -4.10 7.19 1.46
C THR A 80 -3.37 6.63 0.24
N PRO A 81 -2.46 7.38 -0.41
CA PRO A 81 -1.68 6.88 -1.52
C PRO A 81 -0.71 5.79 -1.09
N ALA A 82 -0.22 4.99 -2.02
CA ALA A 82 0.55 3.79 -1.73
C ALA A 82 1.90 4.07 -1.04
N GLU A 83 2.60 5.13 -1.48
CA GLU A 83 3.86 5.51 -0.84
C GLU A 83 3.68 5.84 0.65
N VAL A 84 2.59 6.50 1.01
CA VAL A 84 2.27 6.82 2.41
C VAL A 84 1.78 5.59 3.17
N ALA A 85 0.94 4.75 2.52
CA ALA A 85 0.40 3.57 3.17
C ALA A 85 1.47 2.53 3.54
N PHE A 86 2.51 2.37 2.69
CA PHE A 86 3.39 1.22 2.76
C PHE A 86 4.89 1.54 2.90
N ASP A 87 5.29 2.81 2.72
CA ASP A 87 6.70 3.22 2.74
C ASP A 87 6.94 4.46 3.63
N VAL A 88 6.29 4.52 4.80
CA VAL A 88 6.45 5.62 5.76
C VAL A 88 7.90 5.78 6.16
N SER A 89 8.40 7.02 6.08
CA SER A 89 9.78 7.38 6.40
C SER A 89 10.00 7.59 7.92
N TYR A 90 9.56 6.63 8.73
CA TYR A 90 9.71 6.68 10.18
C TYR A 90 10.17 5.32 10.72
N GLN A 91 11.33 5.25 11.35
CA GLN A 91 11.90 4.03 11.94
C GLN A 91 11.80 2.80 11.00
N ASP A 92 11.18 1.72 11.47
CA ASP A 92 11.00 0.45 10.76
C ASP A 92 9.56 0.24 10.25
N TYR A 93 8.78 1.32 10.14
CA TYR A 93 7.37 1.29 9.71
C TYR A 93 7.16 1.14 8.19
N SER A 94 8.23 1.10 7.38
CA SER A 94 8.10 0.82 5.96
C SER A 94 7.96 -0.69 5.69
N TRP A 95 6.75 -1.12 5.35
CA TRP A 95 6.49 -2.49 4.94
C TRP A 95 7.24 -2.86 3.63
N MET A 96 7.30 -1.90 2.70
CA MET A 96 8.07 -2.07 1.46
C MET A 96 9.55 -2.27 1.75
N ALA A 97 10.16 -1.43 2.58
CA ALA A 97 11.58 -1.56 2.94
C ALA A 97 11.89 -2.86 3.68
N PHE A 98 10.96 -3.32 4.53
CA PHE A 98 11.11 -4.60 5.24
C PHE A 98 11.21 -5.77 4.24
N LEU A 99 10.30 -5.87 3.28
CA LEU A 99 10.34 -6.93 2.26
C LEU A 99 11.53 -6.77 1.30
N ALA A 100 11.89 -5.55 0.94
CA ALA A 100 13.04 -5.31 0.07
C ALA A 100 14.35 -5.74 0.73
N ARG A 101 14.54 -5.49 2.03
CA ARG A 101 15.70 -6.02 2.79
C ARG A 101 15.72 -7.54 2.87
N ALA A 102 14.56 -8.20 2.76
CA ALA A 102 14.46 -9.66 2.66
C ALA A 102 14.72 -10.19 1.24
N GLY A 103 15.17 -9.34 0.30
CA GLY A 103 15.56 -9.71 -1.07
C GLY A 103 14.41 -9.75 -2.07
N PHE A 104 13.28 -9.08 -1.76
CA PHE A 104 12.23 -8.85 -2.74
C PHE A 104 12.48 -7.58 -3.55
N ASP A 105 11.95 -7.55 -4.76
CA ASP A 105 11.75 -6.34 -5.53
C ASP A 105 10.31 -5.86 -5.30
N VAL A 106 10.17 -4.70 -4.68
CA VAL A 106 8.93 -4.26 -4.06
C VAL A 106 8.45 -2.98 -4.73
N PHE A 107 7.30 -3.07 -5.37
CA PHE A 107 6.63 -1.95 -6.02
C PHE A 107 5.38 -1.52 -5.24
N SER A 108 4.96 -0.27 -5.42
CA SER A 108 3.64 0.21 -5.01
C SER A 108 3.08 1.13 -6.07
N VAL A 109 1.76 1.16 -6.26
CA VAL A 109 1.10 2.00 -7.25
C VAL A 109 0.10 2.93 -6.60
N ASP A 110 0.18 4.23 -6.95
CA ASP A 110 -0.89 5.19 -6.67
C ASP A 110 -1.96 5.07 -7.74
N MET A 111 -3.22 4.82 -7.34
CA MET A 111 -4.36 4.85 -8.25
C MET A 111 -4.59 6.26 -8.81
N THR A 112 -5.25 6.36 -9.95
CA THR A 112 -5.69 7.66 -10.50
C THR A 112 -6.45 8.46 -9.44
N GLY A 113 -6.07 9.72 -9.26
CA GLY A 113 -6.61 10.61 -8.22
C GLY A 113 -5.85 10.60 -6.90
N TYR A 114 -4.84 9.75 -6.72
CA TYR A 114 -4.01 9.68 -5.51
C TYR A 114 -2.55 10.06 -5.76
N GLY A 115 -1.88 10.51 -4.71
CA GLY A 115 -0.45 10.72 -4.65
C GLY A 115 0.11 11.49 -5.84
N ARG A 116 1.09 10.90 -6.49
CA ARG A 116 1.78 11.46 -7.68
C ARG A 116 1.19 10.97 -9.01
N SER A 117 0.15 10.12 -8.97
CA SER A 117 -0.61 9.75 -10.17
C SER A 117 -1.45 10.92 -10.68
N THR A 118 -1.89 10.84 -11.93
CA THR A 118 -2.75 11.85 -12.54
C THR A 118 -3.98 12.11 -11.66
N ARG A 119 -4.20 13.39 -11.31
CA ARG A 119 -5.40 13.84 -10.60
C ARG A 119 -6.34 14.52 -11.59
N PRO A 120 -7.54 13.98 -11.87
CA PRO A 120 -8.53 14.63 -12.73
C PRO A 120 -8.92 16.01 -12.22
N ALA A 121 -9.14 16.94 -13.16
CA ALA A 121 -9.44 18.35 -12.87
C ALA A 121 -10.58 18.58 -11.85
N PRO A 122 -11.66 17.77 -11.80
CA PRO A 122 -12.69 17.93 -10.77
C PRO A 122 -12.18 17.90 -9.33
N MET A 123 -11.04 17.26 -9.06
CA MET A 123 -10.42 17.25 -7.73
C MET A 123 -9.78 18.58 -7.32
N ASN A 124 -9.65 19.54 -8.22
CA ASN A 124 -9.05 20.85 -7.92
C ASN A 124 -10.10 21.91 -7.57
N ASP A 125 -11.37 21.59 -7.68
CA ASP A 125 -12.48 22.51 -7.42
C ASP A 125 -13.15 22.16 -6.07
N PRO A 126 -13.00 23.01 -5.02
CA PRO A 126 -13.65 22.75 -3.73
C PRO A 126 -15.18 22.78 -3.77
N CYS A 127 -15.82 23.35 -4.82
CA CYS A 127 -17.26 23.20 -5.03
C CYS A 127 -17.68 21.74 -5.29
N ASN A 128 -16.75 20.89 -5.67
CA ASN A 128 -16.95 19.44 -5.86
C ASN A 128 -16.89 18.62 -4.55
N LEU A 129 -16.82 19.27 -3.40
CA LEU A 129 -17.04 18.64 -2.09
C LEU A 129 -18.53 18.61 -1.74
N ALA A 130 -18.93 17.69 -0.87
CA ALA A 130 -20.24 17.71 -0.25
C ALA A 130 -20.46 19.07 0.45
N LYS A 131 -21.68 19.63 0.38
CA LYS A 131 -21.97 21.00 0.84
C LYS A 131 -21.58 21.26 2.28
N ASP A 132 -21.75 20.27 3.15
CA ASP A 132 -21.36 20.31 4.57
C ASP A 132 -19.83 20.29 4.77
N ARG A 133 -19.07 19.90 3.75
CA ARG A 133 -17.59 19.87 3.76
C ARG A 133 -16.94 21.08 3.08
N GLN A 134 -17.73 21.95 2.45
CA GLN A 134 -17.22 23.14 1.74
C GLN A 134 -16.81 24.27 2.69
N ALA A 135 -17.35 24.30 3.92
CA ALA A 135 -17.01 25.31 4.91
C ALA A 135 -15.50 25.35 5.18
N GLY A 136 -14.91 26.53 5.10
CA GLY A 136 -13.46 26.74 5.27
C GLY A 136 -12.64 26.61 3.99
N PHE A 137 -13.24 26.19 2.87
CA PHE A 137 -12.57 26.11 1.57
C PHE A 137 -13.16 27.10 0.55
N VAL A 138 -14.42 27.47 0.69
CA VAL A 138 -15.10 28.45 -0.16
C VAL A 138 -15.85 29.48 0.70
N PRO A 139 -15.98 30.73 0.22
CA PRO A 139 -16.64 31.79 0.99
C PRO A 139 -18.17 31.58 1.17
N ALA A 140 -18.80 30.83 0.27
CA ALA A 140 -20.20 30.43 0.34
C ALA A 140 -20.37 29.08 -0.38
N PRO A 141 -21.34 28.24 0.06
CA PRO A 141 -21.61 26.96 -0.60
C PRO A 141 -21.95 27.15 -2.09
N CYS A 142 -21.31 26.35 -2.93
CA CYS A 142 -21.49 26.34 -4.38
C CYS A 142 -21.99 24.98 -4.88
N ALA A 143 -22.53 24.95 -6.08
CA ALA A 143 -22.95 23.73 -6.75
C ALA A 143 -21.70 23.01 -7.33
N PRO A 144 -21.66 21.69 -7.32
CA PRO A 144 -20.55 20.94 -7.92
C PRO A 144 -20.55 21.14 -9.44
N SER A 145 -19.35 21.29 -10.00
CA SER A 145 -19.12 21.26 -11.45
C SER A 145 -19.09 19.83 -12.01
N TYR A 146 -18.97 18.83 -11.14
CA TYR A 146 -18.94 17.40 -11.47
C TYR A 146 -19.71 16.62 -10.39
N ALA A 147 -20.91 16.15 -10.73
CA ALA A 147 -21.88 15.60 -9.78
C ALA A 147 -21.89 14.06 -9.72
N HIS A 148 -20.74 13.43 -9.89
CA HIS A 148 -20.57 11.97 -9.83
C HIS A 148 -19.34 11.60 -9.00
N THR A 149 -19.28 10.35 -8.53
CA THR A 149 -18.03 9.79 -8.02
C THR A 149 -16.95 9.85 -9.10
N LEU A 150 -15.68 9.97 -8.71
CA LEU A 150 -14.59 10.17 -9.67
C LEU A 150 -14.20 8.89 -10.39
N THR A 151 -14.10 7.80 -9.64
CA THR A 151 -13.61 6.51 -10.13
C THR A 151 -14.67 5.43 -9.94
N SER A 152 -14.51 4.33 -10.67
CA SER A 152 -15.22 3.07 -10.45
C SER A 152 -14.23 1.97 -10.12
N ILE A 153 -14.72 0.89 -9.52
CA ILE A 153 -13.88 -0.28 -9.27
C ILE A 153 -13.30 -0.84 -10.58
N ALA A 154 -14.03 -0.72 -11.68
CA ALA A 154 -13.56 -1.13 -13.01
C ALA A 154 -12.38 -0.27 -13.49
N SER A 155 -12.43 1.06 -13.31
CA SER A 155 -11.29 1.93 -13.63
C SER A 155 -10.08 1.64 -12.74
N ASP A 156 -10.30 1.32 -11.46
CA ASP A 156 -9.23 0.95 -10.54
C ASP A 156 -8.59 -0.39 -10.94
N TRP A 157 -9.36 -1.37 -11.45
CA TRP A 157 -8.78 -2.61 -11.99
C TRP A 157 -7.92 -2.38 -13.23
N ASN A 158 -8.28 -1.42 -14.08
CA ASN A 158 -7.44 -1.05 -15.24
C ASN A 158 -6.12 -0.39 -14.78
N ASP A 159 -6.14 0.43 -13.73
CA ASP A 159 -4.92 0.99 -13.14
C ASP A 159 -4.03 -0.12 -12.56
N VAL A 160 -4.60 -1.09 -11.83
CA VAL A 160 -3.88 -2.27 -11.32
C VAL A 160 -3.30 -3.10 -12.46
N GLU A 161 -4.09 -3.35 -13.53
CA GLU A 161 -3.64 -4.09 -14.73
C GLU A 161 -2.44 -3.41 -15.39
N ALA A 162 -2.49 -2.08 -15.54
CA ALA A 162 -1.39 -1.32 -16.14
C ALA A 162 -0.11 -1.43 -15.28
N ALA A 163 -0.23 -1.31 -13.95
CA ALA A 163 0.90 -1.44 -13.05
C ALA A 163 1.46 -2.87 -13.02
N VAL A 164 0.60 -3.90 -12.98
CA VAL A 164 1.01 -5.32 -13.02
C VAL A 164 1.75 -5.63 -14.32
N ASN A 165 1.21 -5.21 -15.47
CA ASN A 165 1.85 -5.45 -16.76
C ASN A 165 3.18 -4.72 -16.88
N TYR A 166 3.26 -3.48 -16.37
CA TYR A 166 4.52 -2.72 -16.31
C TYR A 166 5.59 -3.46 -15.52
N VAL A 167 5.28 -3.87 -14.29
CA VAL A 167 6.22 -4.58 -13.39
C VAL A 167 6.64 -5.92 -13.98
N ARG A 168 5.68 -6.68 -14.56
CA ARG A 168 5.98 -7.95 -15.24
C ARG A 168 6.94 -7.78 -16.41
N ALA A 169 6.72 -6.76 -17.23
CA ALA A 169 7.59 -6.44 -18.36
C ALA A 169 8.97 -5.97 -17.90
N LEU A 170 9.03 -5.09 -16.87
CA LEU A 170 10.27 -4.56 -16.31
C LEU A 170 11.17 -5.66 -15.73
N ARG A 171 10.57 -6.66 -15.10
CA ARG A 171 11.29 -7.74 -14.38
C ARG A 171 11.32 -9.07 -15.11
N HIS A 172 10.69 -9.15 -16.30
CA HIS A 172 10.60 -10.38 -17.10
C HIS A 172 10.03 -11.55 -16.29
N VAL A 173 8.95 -11.30 -15.51
CA VAL A 173 8.26 -12.31 -14.72
C VAL A 173 6.84 -12.53 -15.23
N GLU A 174 6.37 -13.76 -15.13
CA GLU A 174 5.00 -14.10 -15.55
C GLU A 174 3.95 -13.65 -14.52
N ARG A 175 4.29 -13.71 -13.24
CA ARG A 175 3.39 -13.41 -12.12
C ARG A 175 4.05 -12.53 -11.08
N VAL A 176 3.25 -11.67 -10.46
CA VAL A 176 3.64 -10.86 -9.30
C VAL A 176 2.79 -11.25 -8.09
N SER A 177 3.32 -11.06 -6.89
CA SER A 177 2.50 -11.14 -5.69
C SER A 177 1.87 -9.77 -5.42
N LEU A 178 0.62 -9.74 -4.93
CA LEU A 178 -0.07 -8.50 -4.58
C LEU A 178 -0.18 -8.39 -3.05
N VAL A 179 0.10 -7.20 -2.53
CA VAL A 179 -0.15 -6.84 -1.13
C VAL A 179 -1.07 -5.64 -1.12
N ALA A 180 -2.14 -5.69 -0.34
CA ALA A 180 -3.13 -4.63 -0.34
C ALA A 180 -3.66 -4.30 1.06
N TRP A 181 -4.35 -3.18 1.17
CA TRP A 181 -4.96 -2.71 2.41
C TRP A 181 -6.36 -2.15 2.17
N SER A 182 -7.34 -2.49 3.04
CA SER A 182 -8.67 -1.89 3.06
C SER A 182 -9.40 -2.03 1.71
N ARG A 183 -9.77 -0.93 1.06
CA ARG A 183 -10.29 -0.91 -0.33
C ARG A 183 -9.30 -1.43 -1.38
N GLY A 184 -8.05 -1.59 -1.02
CA GLY A 184 -7.11 -2.40 -1.81
C GLY A 184 -7.54 -3.85 -1.96
N GLY A 185 -8.35 -4.38 -1.02
CA GLY A 185 -8.95 -5.72 -1.13
C GLY A 185 -9.78 -5.90 -2.40
N PRO A 186 -10.85 -5.11 -2.62
CA PRO A 186 -11.61 -5.15 -3.88
C PRO A 186 -10.76 -4.81 -5.12
N ARG A 187 -9.78 -3.92 -5.02
CA ARG A 187 -8.85 -3.60 -6.11
C ARG A 187 -7.99 -4.79 -6.49
N ALA A 188 -7.17 -5.27 -5.56
CA ALA A 188 -6.23 -6.36 -5.81
C ALA A 188 -6.92 -7.74 -5.86
N GLY A 189 -7.90 -8.00 -4.97
CA GLY A 189 -8.62 -9.27 -4.94
C GLY A 189 -9.56 -9.44 -6.10
N GLY A 190 -10.31 -8.38 -6.47
CA GLY A 190 -11.15 -8.39 -7.65
C GLY A 190 -10.35 -8.56 -8.95
N TYR A 191 -9.20 -7.89 -9.03
CA TYR A 191 -8.25 -8.09 -10.12
C TYR A 191 -7.71 -9.53 -10.16
N ALA A 192 -7.26 -10.08 -9.04
CA ALA A 192 -6.73 -11.43 -8.97
C ALA A 192 -7.78 -12.51 -9.31
N ALA A 193 -9.07 -12.25 -9.03
CA ALA A 193 -10.15 -13.14 -9.43
C ALA A 193 -10.39 -13.15 -10.95
N GLN A 194 -10.04 -12.07 -11.66
CA GLN A 194 -10.16 -11.92 -13.11
C GLN A 194 -8.89 -12.40 -13.85
N HIS A 195 -7.72 -12.24 -13.22
CA HIS A 195 -6.39 -12.49 -13.81
C HIS A 195 -5.53 -13.40 -12.92
N PRO A 196 -6.02 -14.60 -12.53
CA PRO A 196 -5.26 -15.51 -11.66
C PRO A 196 -3.92 -15.95 -12.26
N GLU A 197 -3.79 -15.91 -13.58
CA GLU A 197 -2.57 -16.26 -14.32
C GLU A 197 -1.44 -15.23 -14.13
N LYS A 198 -1.76 -13.98 -13.69
CA LYS A 198 -0.80 -12.91 -13.45
C LYS A 198 -0.44 -12.73 -11.98
N VAL A 199 -1.20 -13.35 -11.09
CA VAL A 199 -1.04 -13.19 -9.64
C VAL A 199 -0.52 -14.48 -9.01
N ARG A 200 0.59 -14.39 -8.27
CA ARG A 200 1.20 -15.53 -7.60
C ARG A 200 0.58 -15.80 -6.23
N ARG A 201 0.53 -14.76 -5.40
CA ARG A 201 -0.04 -14.75 -4.04
C ARG A 201 -0.70 -13.41 -3.77
N LEU A 202 -1.68 -13.43 -2.89
CA LEU A 202 -2.37 -12.23 -2.43
C LEU A 202 -2.23 -12.12 -0.91
N ILE A 203 -1.98 -10.90 -0.43
CA ILE A 203 -2.04 -10.52 0.99
C ILE A 203 -2.93 -9.30 1.09
N VAL A 204 -3.92 -9.29 1.98
CA VAL A 204 -4.70 -8.08 2.25
C VAL A 204 -4.87 -7.87 3.75
N LEU A 205 -4.41 -6.71 4.23
CA LEU A 205 -4.74 -6.19 5.54
C LEU A 205 -6.11 -5.54 5.49
N ALA A 206 -7.01 -5.94 6.38
CA ALA A 206 -8.34 -5.36 6.56
C ALA A 206 -9.14 -5.25 5.24
N PRO A 207 -9.28 -6.35 4.44
CA PRO A 207 -9.95 -6.29 3.15
C PRO A 207 -11.40 -5.81 3.29
N ALA A 208 -11.74 -4.71 2.61
CA ALA A 208 -13.13 -4.26 2.55
C ALA A 208 -13.94 -5.31 1.79
N TYR A 209 -14.94 -5.89 2.45
CA TYR A 209 -15.84 -6.88 1.88
C TYR A 209 -17.25 -6.70 2.43
N ASP A 210 -18.22 -6.85 1.56
CA ASP A 210 -19.62 -6.86 1.91
C ASP A 210 -20.30 -8.04 1.21
N ARG A 211 -20.68 -9.05 1.98
CA ARG A 211 -21.39 -10.24 1.49
C ARG A 211 -22.74 -9.91 0.90
N SER A 212 -23.35 -8.79 1.30
CA SER A 212 -24.64 -8.31 0.80
C SER A 212 -24.51 -7.42 -0.45
N ALA A 213 -23.29 -7.19 -0.96
CA ALA A 213 -23.09 -6.39 -2.14
C ALA A 213 -23.89 -6.92 -3.34
N ALA A 214 -24.55 -6.01 -4.05
CA ALA A 214 -25.38 -6.35 -5.21
C ALA A 214 -24.55 -7.12 -6.27
N ALA A 215 -25.18 -8.04 -6.96
CA ALA A 215 -24.53 -8.89 -7.96
C ALA A 215 -23.82 -8.06 -9.07
N ASN A 216 -24.35 -6.89 -9.40
CA ASN A 216 -23.80 -5.98 -10.41
C ASN A 216 -22.91 -4.86 -9.80
N ALA A 217 -22.57 -4.91 -8.52
CA ALA A 217 -21.76 -3.87 -7.88
C ALA A 217 -20.39 -3.67 -8.56
N ALA A 218 -19.85 -4.69 -9.20
CA ALA A 218 -18.61 -4.60 -9.97
C ALA A 218 -18.79 -3.94 -11.36
N GLU A 219 -20.01 -3.93 -11.90
CA GLU A 219 -20.35 -3.40 -13.22
C GLU A 219 -20.79 -1.92 -13.17
N GLN A 220 -21.03 -1.40 -11.97
CA GLN A 220 -21.42 -0.02 -11.79
C GLN A 220 -20.31 0.93 -12.27
N THR A 221 -20.67 1.87 -13.14
CA THR A 221 -19.71 2.84 -13.69
C THR A 221 -19.44 3.98 -12.72
N LEU A 222 -20.43 4.84 -12.50
CA LEU A 222 -20.35 5.95 -11.55
C LEU A 222 -21.65 6.04 -10.75
N GLY A 223 -21.53 6.46 -9.48
CA GLY A 223 -22.66 6.86 -8.66
C GLY A 223 -22.86 8.38 -8.71
N ASP A 224 -24.11 8.83 -8.51
CA ASP A 224 -24.38 10.22 -8.21
C ASP A 224 -23.72 10.61 -6.89
N GLY A 225 -23.22 11.84 -6.79
CA GLY A 225 -22.57 12.33 -5.59
C GLY A 225 -21.50 13.36 -5.88
N VAL A 226 -20.38 13.24 -5.17
CA VAL A 226 -19.23 14.13 -5.31
C VAL A 226 -18.00 13.34 -5.77
N PRO A 227 -17.08 13.96 -6.55
CA PRO A 227 -15.91 13.25 -7.05
C PRO A 227 -14.85 12.97 -5.99
N MET A 228 -14.87 13.69 -4.89
CA MET A 228 -13.84 13.55 -3.85
C MET A 228 -14.36 13.90 -2.46
N ASN A 229 -13.63 13.43 -1.45
CA ASN A 229 -13.73 13.92 -0.08
C ASN A 229 -12.37 14.47 0.41
N THR A 230 -12.41 15.13 1.57
CA THR A 230 -11.24 15.61 2.29
C THR A 230 -11.16 14.99 3.69
N GLN A 231 -9.96 14.93 4.22
CA GLN A 231 -9.73 14.63 5.65
C GLN A 231 -8.74 15.66 6.20
N SER A 232 -9.11 16.26 7.31
CA SER A 232 -8.23 17.11 8.11
C SER A 232 -7.31 16.28 9.01
N ARG A 233 -6.31 16.93 9.62
CA ARG A 233 -5.50 16.31 10.67
C ARG A 233 -6.36 15.82 11.83
N GLN A 234 -7.33 16.62 12.24
CA GLN A 234 -8.24 16.26 13.34
C GLN A 234 -9.07 15.01 13.00
N ASP A 235 -9.63 14.94 11.78
CA ASP A 235 -10.39 13.76 11.33
C ASP A 235 -9.51 12.50 11.29
N PHE A 236 -8.26 12.67 10.87
CA PHE A 236 -7.29 11.57 10.80
C PHE A 236 -6.98 11.01 12.19
N ASP A 237 -6.64 11.89 13.14
CA ASP A 237 -6.35 11.49 14.53
C ASP A 237 -7.60 10.86 15.18
N ALA A 238 -8.76 11.49 15.06
CA ALA A 238 -10.01 10.99 15.64
C ALA A 238 -10.41 9.61 15.07
N ASN A 239 -10.18 9.39 13.77
CA ASN A 239 -10.44 8.10 13.15
C ASN A 239 -9.50 7.01 13.68
N TRP A 240 -8.26 7.33 14.01
CA TRP A 240 -7.31 6.38 14.58
C TRP A 240 -7.60 6.14 16.07
N ASP A 241 -7.74 7.21 16.84
CA ASP A 241 -7.95 7.16 18.31
C ASP A 241 -9.20 6.34 18.69
N ARG A 242 -10.31 6.43 17.92
CA ARG A 242 -11.50 5.61 18.17
C ARG A 242 -11.28 4.11 18.04
N GLN A 243 -10.19 3.68 17.41
CA GLN A 243 -9.82 2.28 17.17
C GLN A 243 -8.77 1.77 18.15
N VAL A 244 -8.33 2.60 19.09
CA VAL A 244 -7.43 2.18 20.16
C VAL A 244 -8.18 1.27 21.13
N GLY A 245 -7.67 0.06 21.34
CA GLY A 245 -8.29 -0.96 22.20
C GLY A 245 -7.31 -1.60 23.18
N CYS A 246 -6.05 -1.17 23.18
CA CYS A 246 -5.01 -1.62 24.09
C CYS A 246 -4.01 -0.51 24.39
N THR A 247 -3.26 -0.67 25.48
CA THR A 247 -2.21 0.29 25.88
C THR A 247 -1.11 0.34 24.83
N ASP A 248 -0.66 1.54 24.49
CA ASP A 248 0.46 1.78 23.58
C ASP A 248 0.30 1.14 22.19
N GLN A 249 -0.92 1.03 21.68
CA GLN A 249 -1.22 0.43 20.37
C GLN A 249 -0.46 1.13 19.24
N TYR A 250 -0.28 2.46 19.31
CA TYR A 250 0.50 3.20 18.32
C TYR A 250 1.32 4.34 18.95
N GLU A 251 2.29 4.83 18.21
CA GLU A 251 3.12 5.95 18.60
C GLU A 251 2.62 7.24 17.93
N ARG A 252 2.45 8.31 18.71
CA ARG A 252 2.06 9.62 18.15
C ARG A 252 3.06 10.13 17.10
N ALA A 253 4.34 9.78 17.24
CA ALA A 253 5.36 10.13 16.26
C ALA A 253 5.15 9.42 14.91
N ALA A 254 4.69 8.17 14.90
CA ALA A 254 4.31 7.46 13.68
C ALA A 254 3.11 8.13 13.00
N SER A 255 2.06 8.48 13.77
CA SER A 255 0.90 9.24 13.25
C SER A 255 1.31 10.59 12.65
N ASN A 256 2.26 11.29 13.27
CA ASN A 256 2.79 12.56 12.75
C ASN A 256 3.53 12.35 11.41
N ALA A 257 4.36 11.32 11.30
CA ALA A 257 5.07 11.00 10.09
C ALA A 257 4.10 10.66 8.92
N VAL A 258 3.11 9.79 9.19
CA VAL A 258 2.07 9.45 8.21
C VAL A 258 1.33 10.69 7.71
N TRP A 259 0.93 11.60 8.62
CA TRP A 259 0.23 12.82 8.22
C TRP A 259 1.12 13.76 7.42
N THR A 260 2.38 13.91 7.78
CA THR A 260 3.35 14.72 7.03
C THR A 260 3.50 14.19 5.59
N ASP A 261 3.64 12.87 5.44
CA ASP A 261 3.76 12.23 4.13
C ASP A 261 2.45 12.35 3.33
N MET A 262 1.28 12.30 4.00
CA MET A 262 -0.02 12.57 3.35
C MET A 262 -0.11 13.96 2.72
N LEU A 263 0.29 15.00 3.46
CA LEU A 263 0.29 16.37 2.94
C LEU A 263 1.32 16.55 1.81
N ALA A 264 2.49 15.95 1.95
CA ALA A 264 3.52 15.98 0.91
C ALA A 264 3.07 15.30 -0.39
N SER A 265 2.23 14.26 -0.29
CA SER A 265 1.66 13.54 -1.43
C SER A 265 0.50 14.27 -2.12
N ASP A 266 -0.07 15.31 -1.50
CA ASP A 266 -1.16 16.12 -2.06
C ASP A 266 -0.89 17.63 -1.92
N PRO A 267 0.04 18.19 -2.73
CA PRO A 267 0.45 19.60 -2.62
C PRO A 267 -0.70 20.61 -2.74
N VAL A 268 -1.74 20.29 -3.52
CA VAL A 268 -2.91 21.17 -3.66
C VAL A 268 -3.80 21.09 -2.41
N GLY A 269 -4.11 19.89 -1.93
CA GLY A 269 -4.88 19.71 -0.69
C GLY A 269 -4.17 20.31 0.51
N ALA A 270 -2.84 20.26 0.56
CA ALA A 270 -2.04 20.89 1.61
C ALA A 270 -2.23 22.42 1.69
N THR A 271 -2.67 23.08 0.62
CA THR A 271 -2.96 24.53 0.58
C THR A 271 -4.39 24.87 0.96
N TRP A 272 -5.29 23.90 1.09
CA TRP A 272 -6.69 24.13 1.44
C TRP A 272 -6.85 24.26 2.97
N GLY A 273 -7.31 25.44 3.42
CA GLY A 273 -7.46 25.74 4.85
C GLY A 273 -6.15 25.48 5.62
N PRO A 274 -6.19 24.72 6.73
CA PRO A 274 -5.01 24.35 7.51
C PRO A 274 -4.20 23.20 6.91
N GLY A 275 -4.54 22.73 5.71
CA GLY A 275 -4.03 21.54 5.04
C GLY A 275 -4.94 20.33 5.22
N VAL A 276 -5.30 19.71 4.08
CA VAL A 276 -6.12 18.51 4.03
C VAL A 276 -5.54 17.51 3.02
N ARG A 277 -5.79 16.23 3.22
CA ARG A 277 -5.63 15.27 2.15
C ARG A 277 -6.93 15.18 1.36
N ARG A 278 -6.85 15.06 0.05
CA ARG A 278 -7.98 14.79 -0.85
C ARG A 278 -7.94 13.34 -1.32
N ALA A 279 -9.09 12.72 -1.46
CA ALA A 279 -9.21 11.38 -2.01
C ALA A 279 -10.41 11.29 -2.94
N PRO A 280 -10.29 10.61 -4.09
CA PRO A 280 -11.43 10.37 -4.96
C PRO A 280 -12.48 9.50 -4.28
N GLU A 281 -13.76 9.82 -4.55
CA GLU A 281 -14.86 8.91 -4.27
C GLU A 281 -14.96 7.87 -5.40
N MET A 282 -15.28 6.64 -5.01
CA MET A 282 -15.30 5.49 -5.91
C MET A 282 -16.65 4.76 -5.83
N THR A 283 -17.22 4.42 -6.97
CA THR A 283 -18.37 3.52 -7.08
C THR A 283 -17.91 2.07 -7.31
N GLY A 284 -18.64 1.16 -6.71
CA GLY A 284 -18.45 -0.28 -6.93
C GLY A 284 -17.50 -0.93 -5.94
N THR A 285 -17.50 -2.24 -5.98
CA THR A 285 -16.67 -3.12 -5.16
C THR A 285 -16.60 -4.50 -5.84
N TRP A 286 -15.78 -5.40 -5.34
CA TRP A 286 -15.91 -6.80 -5.73
C TRP A 286 -17.18 -7.43 -5.16
N THR A 287 -17.73 -8.41 -5.86
CA THR A 287 -18.96 -9.08 -5.45
C THR A 287 -18.66 -10.42 -4.77
N PRO A 288 -19.61 -10.99 -4.01
CA PRO A 288 -19.49 -12.36 -3.50
C PRO A 288 -19.24 -13.39 -4.61
N ALA A 289 -19.78 -13.18 -5.80
CA ALA A 289 -19.53 -14.05 -6.95
C ALA A 289 -18.07 -13.99 -7.43
N MET A 290 -17.43 -12.82 -7.35
CA MET A 290 -16.00 -12.67 -7.64
C MET A 290 -15.14 -13.28 -6.53
N ALA A 291 -15.49 -13.06 -5.27
CA ALA A 291 -14.79 -13.69 -4.14
C ALA A 291 -14.78 -15.22 -4.27
N LYS A 292 -15.90 -15.83 -4.67
CA LYS A 292 -16.01 -17.27 -4.94
C LYS A 292 -15.17 -17.75 -6.14
N LYS A 293 -14.68 -16.87 -7.00
CA LYS A 293 -13.77 -17.20 -8.11
C LYS A 293 -12.29 -17.01 -7.73
N LEU A 294 -12.01 -16.36 -6.60
CA LEU A 294 -10.64 -16.09 -6.17
C LEU A 294 -9.97 -17.38 -5.72
N ALA A 295 -9.10 -17.93 -6.58
CA ALA A 295 -8.42 -19.20 -6.38
C ALA A 295 -6.92 -19.07 -6.03
N VAL A 296 -6.34 -17.86 -6.14
CA VAL A 296 -4.94 -17.65 -5.80
C VAL A 296 -4.70 -17.81 -4.30
N PRO A 297 -3.51 -18.27 -3.85
CA PRO A 297 -3.17 -18.36 -2.44
C PRO A 297 -3.34 -17.02 -1.74
N PHE A 298 -4.07 -16.98 -0.61
CA PHE A 298 -4.50 -15.72 0.01
C PHE A 298 -4.27 -15.66 1.53
N LEU A 299 -3.50 -14.67 1.96
CA LEU A 299 -3.37 -14.27 3.37
C LEU A 299 -4.24 -13.05 3.66
N MET A 300 -5.21 -13.20 4.53
CA MET A 300 -6.05 -12.12 5.08
C MET A 300 -5.61 -11.80 6.49
N VAL A 301 -5.39 -10.52 6.79
CA VAL A 301 -5.04 -10.05 8.13
C VAL A 301 -6.09 -9.04 8.60
N SER A 302 -6.53 -9.16 9.84
CA SER A 302 -7.45 -8.21 10.49
C SER A 302 -6.87 -7.77 11.82
N GLY A 303 -6.88 -6.49 12.10
CA GLY A 303 -6.60 -5.99 13.44
C GLY A 303 -7.77 -6.29 14.38
N ALA A 304 -7.50 -6.75 15.60
CA ALA A 304 -8.53 -7.11 16.58
C ALA A 304 -9.45 -5.93 16.97
N HIS A 305 -8.97 -4.70 16.81
CA HIS A 305 -9.68 -3.46 17.13
C HIS A 305 -10.12 -2.67 15.90
N ASP A 306 -10.09 -3.27 14.70
CA ASP A 306 -10.54 -2.62 13.47
C ASP A 306 -12.04 -2.28 13.55
N LYS A 307 -12.35 -0.97 13.52
CA LYS A 307 -13.73 -0.44 13.52
C LYS A 307 -14.13 0.14 12.15
N GLN A 308 -13.27 0.02 11.13
CA GLN A 308 -13.59 0.39 9.76
C GLN A 308 -14.01 -0.83 8.95
N VAL A 309 -13.22 -1.90 9.04
CA VAL A 309 -13.55 -3.21 8.48
C VAL A 309 -13.53 -4.21 9.65
N ALA A 310 -14.70 -4.42 10.24
CA ALA A 310 -14.82 -5.31 11.38
C ALA A 310 -14.24 -6.71 11.09
N PRO A 311 -13.52 -7.36 12.02
CA PRO A 311 -12.92 -8.67 11.83
C PRO A 311 -13.88 -9.73 11.29
N ASP A 312 -15.17 -9.62 11.63
CA ASP A 312 -16.21 -10.55 11.13
C ASP A 312 -16.40 -10.44 9.62
N ARG A 313 -16.27 -9.24 9.02
CA ARG A 313 -16.32 -9.08 7.57
C ARG A 313 -15.16 -9.78 6.87
N VAL A 314 -14.00 -9.78 7.49
CA VAL A 314 -12.83 -10.52 6.97
C VAL A 314 -13.04 -12.04 7.11
N ARG A 315 -13.67 -12.51 8.19
CA ARG A 315 -14.05 -13.93 8.35
C ARG A 315 -15.10 -14.36 7.32
N GLU A 316 -16.06 -13.47 6.98
CA GLU A 316 -17.02 -13.74 5.90
C GLU A 316 -16.29 -13.92 4.56
N LEU A 317 -15.35 -13.03 4.23
CA LEU A 317 -14.53 -13.16 3.04
C LEU A 317 -13.73 -14.48 3.04
N TYR A 318 -13.09 -14.81 4.18
CA TYR A 318 -12.36 -16.07 4.32
C TYR A 318 -13.24 -17.29 4.02
N ALA A 319 -14.49 -17.27 4.46
CA ALA A 319 -15.43 -18.36 4.19
C ALA A 319 -15.83 -18.43 2.70
N ASP A 320 -15.95 -17.28 2.03
CA ASP A 320 -16.52 -17.18 0.69
C ASP A 320 -15.51 -17.42 -0.45
N ILE A 321 -14.21 -17.22 -0.23
CA ILE A 321 -13.20 -17.40 -1.28
C ILE A 321 -12.92 -18.86 -1.58
N ALA A 322 -12.70 -19.17 -2.87
CA ALA A 322 -12.47 -20.54 -3.36
C ALA A 322 -11.05 -21.06 -3.13
N SER A 323 -10.08 -20.20 -2.81
CA SER A 323 -8.69 -20.65 -2.63
C SER A 323 -8.57 -21.77 -1.62
N SER A 324 -7.88 -22.85 -1.99
CA SER A 324 -7.53 -23.95 -1.09
C SER A 324 -6.36 -23.63 -0.16
N GLU A 325 -5.55 -22.62 -0.51
CA GLU A 325 -4.46 -22.10 0.29
C GLU A 325 -4.86 -20.72 0.82
N LYS A 326 -5.44 -20.68 2.01
CA LYS A 326 -5.93 -19.45 2.62
C LYS A 326 -5.69 -19.42 4.12
N VAL A 327 -5.09 -18.33 4.59
CA VAL A 327 -4.88 -18.08 6.01
C VAL A 327 -5.56 -16.78 6.40
N PHE A 328 -6.30 -16.82 7.52
CA PHE A 328 -6.78 -15.64 8.21
C PHE A 328 -5.96 -15.44 9.48
N VAL A 329 -5.43 -14.22 9.65
CA VAL A 329 -4.70 -13.81 10.86
C VAL A 329 -5.51 -12.75 11.59
N ASP A 330 -5.86 -13.03 12.85
CA ASP A 330 -6.35 -12.06 13.82
C ASP A 330 -5.14 -11.50 14.58
N LEU A 331 -4.86 -10.21 14.38
CA LEU A 331 -3.68 -9.54 14.93
C LEU A 331 -4.06 -8.77 16.18
N ALA A 332 -3.52 -9.20 17.33
CA ALA A 332 -3.77 -8.58 18.62
C ALA A 332 -3.29 -7.12 18.66
N CYS A 333 -3.95 -6.30 19.48
CA CYS A 333 -3.54 -4.92 19.74
C CYS A 333 -3.26 -4.14 18.46
N SER A 334 -4.14 -4.27 17.48
CA SER A 334 -4.03 -3.67 16.16
C SER A 334 -5.40 -3.27 15.64
N SER A 335 -5.42 -2.19 14.84
CA SER A 335 -6.63 -1.68 14.21
C SER A 335 -6.57 -1.78 12.69
N HIS A 336 -7.41 -0.98 12.02
CA HIS A 336 -7.38 -0.80 10.56
C HIS A 336 -6.00 -0.35 10.04
N ASN A 337 -5.24 0.33 10.90
CA ASN A 337 -3.94 0.95 10.61
C ASN A 337 -2.76 0.07 11.08
N ALA A 338 -2.93 -1.24 11.19
CA ALA A 338 -1.96 -2.16 11.80
C ALA A 338 -0.53 -2.02 11.26
N MET A 339 -0.35 -1.59 9.99
CA MET A 339 0.97 -1.35 9.40
C MET A 339 1.69 -0.12 9.99
N TRP A 340 1.00 0.76 10.69
CA TRP A 340 1.54 1.95 11.36
C TRP A 340 1.48 1.83 12.88
N GLU A 341 1.14 0.66 13.41
CA GLU A 341 0.97 0.39 14.84
C GLU A 341 2.12 -0.47 15.39
N ARG A 342 2.24 -0.59 16.70
CA ARG A 342 3.39 -1.25 17.33
C ARG A 342 3.57 -2.71 16.93
N ASN A 343 2.48 -3.41 16.57
CA ASN A 343 2.53 -4.80 16.11
C ASN A 343 2.79 -4.95 14.60
N HIS A 344 3.16 -3.88 13.90
CA HIS A 344 3.44 -3.91 12.45
C HIS A 344 4.46 -5.00 12.05
N LEU A 345 5.48 -5.24 12.87
CA LEU A 345 6.46 -6.29 12.56
C LEU A 345 5.88 -7.70 12.58
N LEU A 346 4.80 -7.97 13.33
CA LEU A 346 4.10 -9.27 13.25
C LEU A 346 3.40 -9.42 11.90
N LEU A 347 2.74 -8.36 11.42
CA LEU A 347 2.16 -8.30 10.09
C LEU A 347 3.22 -8.49 9.00
N PHE A 348 4.35 -7.78 9.10
CA PHE A 348 5.41 -7.82 8.10
C PHE A 348 6.08 -9.20 8.04
N ARG A 349 6.33 -9.84 9.18
CA ARG A 349 6.88 -11.21 9.26
C ARG A 349 5.91 -12.25 8.71
N ALA A 350 4.62 -12.17 9.07
CA ALA A 350 3.59 -13.04 8.51
C ALA A 350 3.52 -12.91 6.97
N SER A 351 3.64 -11.67 6.47
CA SER A 351 3.68 -11.40 5.03
C SER A 351 4.92 -12.01 4.36
N LEU A 352 6.09 -11.84 4.98
CA LEU A 352 7.33 -12.41 4.46
C LEU A 352 7.27 -13.94 4.40
N GLU A 353 6.79 -14.57 5.46
CA GLU A 353 6.63 -16.03 5.51
C GLU A 353 5.65 -16.51 4.44
N TRP A 354 4.49 -15.83 4.31
CA TRP A 354 3.50 -16.14 3.27
C TRP A 354 4.09 -16.01 1.86
N LEU A 355 4.82 -14.95 1.58
CA LEU A 355 5.43 -14.71 0.27
C LEU A 355 6.52 -15.74 -0.08
N THR A 356 7.29 -16.19 0.92
CA THR A 356 8.40 -17.13 0.72
C THR A 356 7.97 -18.60 0.76
N GLN A 357 7.16 -18.96 1.76
CA GLN A 357 6.86 -20.37 2.09
C GLN A 357 5.39 -20.75 1.76
N GLY A 358 4.49 -19.78 1.61
CA GLY A 358 3.04 -20.03 1.47
C GLY A 358 2.39 -20.47 2.78
N THR A 359 3.00 -20.11 3.92
CA THR A 359 2.51 -20.43 5.27
C THR A 359 2.58 -19.20 6.17
N VAL A 360 1.90 -19.25 7.30
CA VAL A 360 2.11 -18.36 8.45
C VAL A 360 2.23 -19.26 9.68
N ASN A 361 3.37 -19.20 10.39
CA ASN A 361 3.71 -20.12 11.47
C ASN A 361 3.51 -21.61 11.07
N GLY A 362 3.96 -21.95 9.84
CA GLY A 362 3.80 -23.29 9.27
C GLY A 362 2.38 -23.64 8.83
N THR A 363 1.39 -22.77 9.01
CA THR A 363 -0.02 -23.00 8.63
C THR A 363 -0.26 -22.54 7.20
N LYS A 364 -0.73 -23.44 6.34
CA LYS A 364 -1.05 -23.20 4.93
C LYS A 364 -2.53 -22.84 4.72
N THR A 365 -3.39 -23.35 5.58
CA THR A 365 -4.84 -23.11 5.55
C THR A 365 -5.39 -23.11 6.96
N GLY A 366 -6.12 -22.07 7.35
CA GLY A 366 -6.71 -21.96 8.68
C GLY A 366 -6.76 -20.55 9.22
N MET A 367 -7.13 -20.44 10.49
CA MET A 367 -7.21 -19.18 11.22
C MET A 367 -6.18 -19.16 12.35
N LEU A 368 -5.45 -18.08 12.47
CA LEU A 368 -4.38 -17.87 13.44
C LEU A 368 -4.63 -16.61 14.27
N LYS A 369 -4.11 -16.61 15.47
CA LYS A 369 -4.01 -15.43 16.35
C LYS A 369 -2.54 -15.09 16.55
N LEU A 370 -2.14 -13.85 16.27
CA LEU A 370 -0.78 -13.38 16.46
C LEU A 370 -0.74 -12.26 17.49
N GLY A 371 0.29 -12.28 18.35
CA GLY A 371 0.52 -11.23 19.35
C GLY A 371 -0.35 -11.30 20.59
N TYR A 372 -1.10 -12.38 20.81
CA TYR A 372 -1.94 -12.57 22.01
C TYR A 372 -1.14 -13.11 23.21
N ASP A 373 -0.02 -13.80 22.94
CA ASP A 373 0.80 -14.45 23.98
C ASP A 373 2.00 -13.57 24.42
N ALA A 374 2.09 -12.32 23.93
CA ALA A 374 3.11 -11.39 24.42
C ALA A 374 2.87 -11.09 25.91
N PRO A 375 3.88 -11.24 26.80
CA PRO A 375 3.70 -10.90 28.21
C PRO A 375 3.23 -9.47 28.29
N ARG A 376 2.14 -9.22 29.04
CA ARG A 376 1.73 -7.86 29.41
C ARG A 376 2.94 -7.24 30.11
N ALA A 377 3.45 -6.11 29.57
CA ALA A 377 4.47 -5.36 30.25
C ALA A 377 3.94 -5.08 31.66
N THR A 378 4.52 -5.70 32.66
CA THR A 378 4.28 -5.37 34.06
C THR A 378 4.82 -3.96 34.23
N GLN A 379 3.93 -3.06 34.67
CA GLN A 379 4.24 -1.68 35.05
C GLN A 379 5.32 -1.64 36.13
#